data_14fcbe36a1547cb147407e532ad00dc4
#
_entry.id   14fcbe36a1547cb147407e532ad00dc4
#
_cell.length_a   1.000
_cell.length_b   1.000
_cell.length_c   1.000
_cell.angle_alpha   90.00
_cell.angle_beta   90.00
_cell.angle_gamma   90.00
#
_symmetry.space_group_name_H-M   'P 1'
#
loop_
_entity.id
_entity.type
_entity.pdbx_description
1 polymer ?
#
loop_
_entity_poly.entity_id
_entity_poly.type
_entity_poly.pdbx_seq_one_letter_code
_entity_poly.pdbx_strand_id
1 'polypeptide(L)'
;ANDIRLLQHDRQLEEPFEKNQVGSSAMAYKRNPMRSERICSLARYLIADAQNAPMTASTQWLERTLDDSANRRISMPEGFLCADAILRLSQNVTDGLLVNEKIVEKTVKEYLPFIATENLMKEAVKKGGDRQKLHEIIRKCSMEATAKMKNGEECDLLSRLAQEKEFGLTETEMNELLTPSLYIGRCSEQVEAFIDKIKPLIADVPRETAEINL
;
A
#
# COMPACT_ATOMS: atom_id res chain seq x y z
N ALA A 1 -1.35 -7.28 3.36
CA ALA A 1 -1.74 -8.20 2.27
C ALA A 1 -2.69 -7.54 1.26
N ASN A 2 -3.70 -6.79 1.69
CA ASN A 2 -4.58 -6.09 0.74
C ASN A 2 -3.80 -5.11 -0.15
N ASP A 3 -2.88 -4.34 0.43
CA ASP A 3 -2.06 -3.38 -0.33
C ASP A 3 -1.18 -4.10 -1.36
N ILE A 4 -0.60 -5.26 -0.99
CA ILE A 4 0.19 -6.08 -1.93
C ILE A 4 -0.68 -6.54 -3.09
N ARG A 5 -1.92 -6.99 -2.83
CA ARG A 5 -2.87 -7.41 -3.90
C ARG A 5 -3.18 -6.27 -4.87
N LEU A 6 -3.40 -5.05 -4.36
CA LEU A 6 -3.66 -3.86 -5.17
C LEU A 6 -2.43 -3.44 -5.97
N LEU A 7 -1.26 -3.37 -5.32
CA LEU A 7 -0.02 -2.98 -5.97
C LEU A 7 0.47 -4.02 -6.99
N GLN A 8 0.16 -5.32 -6.77
CA GLN A 8 0.43 -6.36 -7.77
C GLN A 8 -0.53 -6.27 -8.96
N HIS A 9 -1.81 -5.90 -8.75
CA HIS A 9 -2.71 -5.57 -9.84
C HIS A 9 -2.14 -4.46 -10.72
N ASP A 10 -1.58 -3.42 -10.10
CA ASP A 10 -0.94 -2.30 -10.78
C ASP A 10 0.49 -2.61 -11.25
N ARG A 11 0.97 -3.83 -11.04
CA ARG A 11 2.30 -4.31 -11.42
C ARG A 11 3.45 -3.56 -10.74
N GLN A 12 3.19 -2.89 -9.63
CA GLN A 12 4.19 -2.14 -8.87
C GLN A 12 4.97 -3.01 -7.91
N LEU A 13 4.32 -4.03 -7.34
CA LEU A 13 4.92 -5.05 -6.48
C LEU A 13 4.55 -6.44 -6.98
N GLU A 14 5.35 -7.43 -6.62
CA GLU A 14 5.02 -8.84 -6.81
C GLU A 14 5.41 -9.62 -5.55
N GLU A 15 4.53 -10.52 -5.09
CA GLU A 15 4.92 -11.51 -4.10
C GLU A 15 5.90 -12.53 -4.70
N PRO A 16 6.72 -13.23 -3.89
CA PRO A 16 7.64 -14.22 -4.40
C PRO A 16 6.91 -15.31 -5.19
N PHE A 17 7.50 -15.68 -6.34
CA PHE A 17 6.96 -16.67 -7.24
C PHE A 17 7.97 -17.79 -7.44
N GLU A 18 7.60 -19.01 -7.06
CA GLU A 18 8.48 -20.17 -7.18
C GLU A 18 8.75 -20.53 -8.66
N LYS A 19 9.95 -21.04 -8.95
CA LYS A 19 10.36 -21.38 -10.31
C LYS A 19 9.40 -22.34 -11.03
N ASN A 20 8.76 -23.23 -10.26
CA ASN A 20 7.82 -24.23 -10.77
C ASN A 20 6.36 -23.92 -10.43
N GLN A 21 6.08 -22.75 -9.86
CA GLN A 21 4.73 -22.37 -9.48
C GLN A 21 3.89 -22.05 -10.71
N VAL A 22 2.67 -22.57 -10.77
CA VAL A 22 1.70 -22.30 -11.83
C VAL A 22 0.74 -21.22 -11.33
N GLY A 23 0.85 -20.01 -11.87
CA GLY A 23 -0.03 -18.88 -11.47
C GLY A 23 -1.44 -18.96 -12.06
N SER A 24 -1.61 -19.68 -13.18
CA SER A 24 -2.90 -19.90 -13.85
C SER A 24 -2.80 -21.07 -14.82
N SER A 25 -3.80 -21.95 -14.82
CA SER A 25 -3.87 -23.06 -15.75
C SER A 25 -4.14 -22.64 -17.21
N ALA A 26 -4.73 -21.46 -17.41
CA ALA A 26 -5.12 -20.97 -18.74
C ALA A 26 -4.14 -19.94 -19.31
N MET A 27 -3.45 -19.17 -18.46
CA MET A 27 -2.55 -18.08 -18.85
C MET A 27 -1.21 -18.21 -18.11
N ALA A 28 -0.23 -18.86 -18.72
CA ALA A 28 1.04 -19.20 -18.10
C ALA A 28 1.85 -18.01 -17.58
N TYR A 29 1.66 -16.81 -18.16
CA TYR A 29 2.32 -15.57 -17.74
C TYR A 29 1.65 -14.88 -16.55
N LYS A 30 0.42 -15.29 -16.18
CA LYS A 30 -0.35 -14.62 -15.12
C LYS A 30 0.20 -14.98 -13.77
N ARG A 31 0.60 -13.95 -13.02
CA ARG A 31 1.03 -14.05 -11.63
C ARG A 31 -0.03 -13.46 -10.72
N ASN A 32 -0.70 -14.30 -9.97
CA ASN A 32 -1.71 -13.87 -8.99
C ASN A 32 -1.06 -13.78 -7.60
N PRO A 33 -1.47 -12.82 -6.76
CA PRO A 33 -1.00 -12.69 -5.38
C PRO A 33 -1.64 -13.73 -4.46
N MET A 34 -1.42 -15.03 -4.75
CA MET A 34 -2.13 -16.15 -4.11
C MET A 34 -1.82 -16.25 -2.62
N ARG A 35 -0.59 -15.92 -2.20
CA ARG A 35 -0.19 -15.93 -0.78
C ARG A 35 -0.89 -14.80 -0.03
N SER A 36 -0.89 -13.60 -0.58
CA SER A 36 -1.61 -12.44 -0.03
C SER A 36 -3.12 -12.64 -0.01
N GLU A 37 -3.70 -13.28 -1.01
CA GLU A 37 -5.11 -13.67 -1.03
C GLU A 37 -5.44 -14.66 0.08
N ARG A 38 -4.57 -15.65 0.32
CA ARG A 38 -4.71 -16.64 1.40
C ARG A 38 -4.60 -15.98 2.77
N ILE A 39 -3.64 -15.08 2.97
CA ILE A 39 -3.55 -14.26 4.20
C ILE A 39 -4.86 -13.53 4.46
N CYS A 40 -5.39 -12.83 3.47
CA CYS A 40 -6.66 -12.10 3.61
C CYS A 40 -7.85 -13.04 3.93
N SER A 41 -7.87 -14.22 3.35
CA SER A 41 -8.91 -15.22 3.59
C SER A 41 -8.87 -15.76 5.01
N LEU A 42 -7.68 -16.20 5.48
CA LEU A 42 -7.47 -16.71 6.82
C LEU A 42 -7.69 -15.63 7.88
N ALA A 43 -7.29 -14.37 7.61
CA ALA A 43 -7.55 -13.26 8.52
C ALA A 43 -9.05 -13.00 8.73
N ARG A 44 -9.86 -13.10 7.68
CA ARG A 44 -11.33 -13.00 7.83
C ARG A 44 -11.91 -14.12 8.68
N TYR A 45 -11.41 -15.34 8.49
CA TYR A 45 -11.81 -16.47 9.34
C TYR A 45 -11.44 -16.22 10.80
N LEU A 46 -10.19 -15.85 11.09
CA LEU A 46 -9.71 -15.58 12.44
C LEU A 46 -10.49 -14.46 13.15
N ILE A 47 -10.83 -13.39 12.41
CA ILE A 47 -11.66 -12.28 12.93
C ILE A 47 -13.07 -12.78 13.28
N ALA A 48 -13.65 -13.63 12.44
CA ALA A 48 -14.97 -14.21 12.69
C ALA A 48 -14.92 -15.20 13.86
N ASP A 49 -13.88 -16.05 13.95
CA ASP A 49 -13.68 -17.01 15.01
C ASP A 49 -13.55 -16.33 16.40
N ALA A 50 -12.94 -15.16 16.46
CA ALA A 50 -12.83 -14.37 17.69
C ALA A 50 -14.19 -14.02 18.33
N GLN A 51 -15.30 -14.05 17.57
CA GLN A 51 -16.63 -13.82 18.10
C GLN A 51 -17.15 -14.97 18.98
N ASN A 52 -16.58 -16.15 18.89
CA ASN A 52 -16.97 -17.29 19.73
C ASN A 52 -16.80 -16.96 21.23
N ALA A 53 -15.73 -16.30 21.64
CA ALA A 53 -15.45 -15.96 23.02
C ALA A 53 -16.52 -15.04 23.66
N PRO A 54 -16.85 -13.84 23.11
CA PRO A 54 -17.90 -13.00 23.68
C PRO A 54 -19.30 -13.63 23.59
N MET A 55 -19.59 -14.40 22.55
CA MET A 55 -20.88 -15.11 22.44
C MET A 55 -21.03 -16.16 23.53
N THR A 56 -20.01 -16.97 23.78
CA THR A 56 -19.99 -17.94 24.88
C THR A 56 -20.11 -17.21 26.22
N ALA A 57 -19.36 -16.14 26.44
CA ALA A 57 -19.38 -15.36 27.68
C ALA A 57 -20.76 -14.76 27.97
N SER A 58 -21.52 -14.38 26.95
CA SER A 58 -22.82 -13.73 27.08
C SER A 58 -23.89 -14.62 27.74
N THR A 59 -23.72 -15.94 27.70
CA THR A 59 -24.63 -16.95 28.25
C THR A 59 -24.09 -17.69 29.49
N GLN A 60 -22.92 -17.29 29.99
CA GLN A 60 -22.29 -17.86 31.18
C GLN A 60 -22.88 -17.22 32.46
N TRP A 61 -23.82 -17.89 33.09
CA TRP A 61 -24.59 -17.31 34.23
C TRP A 61 -23.89 -17.50 35.59
N LEU A 62 -23.66 -18.74 36.00
CA LEU A 62 -23.16 -19.04 37.33
C LEU A 62 -21.82 -19.83 37.25
N GLU A 63 -21.75 -20.82 36.40
CA GLU A 63 -20.55 -21.62 36.16
C GLU A 63 -20.45 -22.10 34.73
N ARG A 64 -19.24 -22.47 34.33
CA ARG A 64 -18.98 -23.00 32.99
C ARG A 64 -19.38 -24.45 32.87
N THR A 65 -19.95 -24.80 31.73
CA THR A 65 -20.46 -26.10 31.39
C THR A 65 -19.78 -26.66 30.14
N LEU A 66 -20.31 -27.74 29.57
CA LEU A 66 -19.91 -28.27 28.26
C LEU A 66 -20.14 -27.31 27.12
N ASP A 67 -21.03 -26.33 27.27
CA ASP A 67 -21.25 -25.25 26.31
C ASP A 67 -19.95 -24.50 25.99
N ASP A 68 -19.24 -24.02 27.02
CA ASP A 68 -17.92 -23.40 26.87
C ASP A 68 -16.89 -24.40 26.30
N SER A 69 -16.77 -25.59 26.90
CA SER A 69 -15.68 -26.50 26.56
C SER A 69 -15.79 -27.08 25.14
N ALA A 70 -16.99 -27.31 24.64
CA ALA A 70 -17.19 -27.84 23.29
C ALA A 70 -16.81 -26.80 22.22
N ASN A 71 -17.24 -25.53 22.40
CA ASN A 71 -16.93 -24.44 21.50
C ASN A 71 -15.41 -24.17 21.44
N ARG A 72 -14.75 -23.95 22.59
CA ARG A 72 -13.32 -23.58 22.63
C ARG A 72 -12.38 -24.65 22.11
N ARG A 73 -12.78 -25.93 22.15
CA ARG A 73 -11.98 -27.03 21.59
C ARG A 73 -11.85 -26.96 20.07
N ILE A 74 -12.73 -26.23 19.43
CA ILE A 74 -12.70 -25.97 17.99
C ILE A 74 -12.08 -24.58 17.73
N SER A 75 -12.66 -23.53 18.30
CA SER A 75 -12.28 -22.15 18.03
C SER A 75 -10.82 -21.85 18.40
N MET A 76 -10.35 -22.27 19.58
CA MET A 76 -8.98 -21.97 19.97
C MET A 76 -7.91 -22.67 19.10
N PRO A 77 -7.94 -24.01 18.88
CA PRO A 77 -6.97 -24.64 18.00
C PRO A 77 -6.96 -24.07 16.59
N GLU A 78 -8.13 -23.87 16.01
CA GLU A 78 -8.23 -23.32 14.65
C GLU A 78 -7.75 -21.87 14.58
N GLY A 79 -8.06 -21.06 15.61
CA GLY A 79 -7.55 -19.70 15.73
C GLY A 79 -6.02 -19.65 15.76
N PHE A 80 -5.37 -20.51 16.57
CA PHE A 80 -3.90 -20.61 16.62
C PHE A 80 -3.30 -21.10 15.31
N LEU A 81 -3.88 -22.11 14.68
CA LEU A 81 -3.41 -22.60 13.37
C LEU A 81 -3.54 -21.54 12.28
N CYS A 82 -4.66 -20.81 12.27
CA CYS A 82 -4.84 -19.69 11.32
C CYS A 82 -3.80 -18.58 11.57
N ALA A 83 -3.55 -18.22 12.83
CA ALA A 83 -2.59 -17.18 13.16
C ALA A 83 -1.17 -17.58 12.73
N ASP A 84 -0.74 -18.82 13.02
CA ASP A 84 0.56 -19.34 12.58
C ASP A 84 0.70 -19.33 11.06
N ALA A 85 -0.32 -19.81 10.33
CA ALA A 85 -0.33 -19.81 8.89
C ALA A 85 -0.25 -18.38 8.30
N ILE A 86 -0.98 -17.42 8.87
CA ILE A 86 -0.94 -16.01 8.47
C ILE A 86 0.47 -15.43 8.67
N LEU A 87 1.09 -15.69 9.83
CA LEU A 87 2.43 -15.19 10.14
C LEU A 87 3.48 -15.77 9.21
N ARG A 88 3.48 -17.08 8.98
CA ARG A 88 4.40 -17.75 8.03
C ARG A 88 4.25 -17.24 6.60
N LEU A 89 3.01 -17.13 6.13
CA LEU A 89 2.73 -16.56 4.80
C LEU A 89 3.21 -15.10 4.71
N SER A 90 2.97 -14.29 5.74
CA SER A 90 3.39 -12.89 5.77
C SER A 90 4.90 -12.76 5.75
N GLN A 91 5.61 -13.57 6.53
CA GLN A 91 7.07 -13.61 6.51
C GLN A 91 7.59 -14.00 5.14
N ASN A 92 7.08 -15.09 4.54
CA ASN A 92 7.49 -15.54 3.22
C ASN A 92 7.26 -14.48 2.13
N VAL A 93 6.11 -13.80 2.17
CA VAL A 93 5.81 -12.72 1.21
C VAL A 93 6.77 -11.54 1.39
N THR A 94 7.03 -11.11 2.63
CA THR A 94 7.92 -9.96 2.90
C THR A 94 9.38 -10.27 2.60
N ASP A 95 9.84 -11.48 2.88
CA ASP A 95 11.23 -11.90 2.59
C ASP A 95 11.53 -11.96 1.08
N GLY A 96 10.51 -12.22 0.25
CA GLY A 96 10.67 -12.35 -1.20
C GLY A 96 9.97 -11.27 -2.03
N LEU A 97 9.53 -10.18 -1.41
CA LEU A 97 8.80 -9.11 -2.10
C LEU A 97 9.67 -8.46 -3.19
N LEU A 98 9.13 -8.37 -4.40
CA LEU A 98 9.78 -7.72 -5.54
C LEU A 98 9.12 -6.37 -5.81
N VAL A 99 9.95 -5.33 -5.98
CA VAL A 99 9.49 -3.98 -6.36
C VAL A 99 9.86 -3.72 -7.81
N ASN A 100 8.86 -3.42 -8.62
CA ASN A 100 9.04 -3.04 -10.02
C ASN A 100 9.29 -1.53 -10.12
N GLU A 101 10.50 -1.10 -9.77
CA GLU A 101 10.87 0.32 -9.64
C GLU A 101 10.47 1.17 -10.86
N LYS A 102 10.65 0.65 -12.07
CA LYS A 102 10.31 1.37 -13.31
C LYS A 102 8.80 1.59 -13.50
N ILE A 103 7.98 0.68 -13.00
CA ILE A 103 6.53 0.84 -13.01
C ILE A 103 6.12 1.90 -11.98
N VAL A 104 6.72 1.83 -10.78
CA VAL A 104 6.50 2.84 -9.73
C VAL A 104 6.93 4.23 -10.23
N GLU A 105 8.12 4.35 -10.83
CA GLU A 105 8.63 5.60 -11.40
C GLU A 105 7.65 6.18 -12.45
N LYS A 106 7.13 5.33 -13.33
CA LYS A 106 6.15 5.75 -14.35
C LYS A 106 4.88 6.30 -13.70
N THR A 107 4.33 5.59 -12.73
CA THR A 107 3.11 6.01 -12.01
C THR A 107 3.34 7.33 -11.26
N VAL A 108 4.49 7.47 -10.61
CA VAL A 108 4.85 8.71 -9.91
C VAL A 108 4.94 9.87 -10.89
N LYS A 109 5.62 9.72 -12.02
CA LYS A 109 5.71 10.77 -13.05
C LYS A 109 4.35 11.21 -13.59
N GLU A 110 3.40 10.30 -13.68
CA GLU A 110 2.05 10.59 -14.15
C GLU A 110 1.24 11.46 -13.18
N TYR A 111 1.36 11.18 -11.87
CA TYR A 111 0.51 11.81 -10.85
C TYR A 111 1.21 12.91 -10.05
N LEU A 112 2.54 12.90 -9.97
CA LEU A 112 3.31 13.87 -9.19
C LEU A 112 3.02 15.33 -9.55
N PRO A 113 2.82 15.71 -10.83
CA PRO A 113 2.45 17.08 -11.19
C PRO A 113 1.19 17.59 -10.47
N PHE A 114 0.19 16.73 -10.28
CA PHE A 114 -1.04 17.07 -9.54
C PHE A 114 -0.81 17.17 -8.04
N ILE A 115 -0.03 16.25 -7.47
CA ILE A 115 0.34 16.24 -6.04
C ILE A 115 1.16 17.50 -5.71
N ALA A 116 2.04 17.92 -6.62
CA ALA A 116 2.91 19.07 -6.44
C ALA A 116 2.20 20.43 -6.55
N THR A 117 0.96 20.48 -7.00
CA THR A 117 0.25 21.75 -7.26
C THR A 117 0.22 22.70 -6.07
N GLU A 118 0.15 22.19 -4.83
CA GLU A 118 0.20 23.02 -3.63
C GLU A 118 1.58 23.69 -3.47
N ASN A 119 2.66 22.96 -3.69
CA ASN A 119 4.02 23.48 -3.58
C ASN A 119 4.30 24.46 -4.74
N LEU A 120 3.87 24.15 -5.95
CA LEU A 120 3.95 25.05 -7.10
C LEU A 120 3.21 26.37 -6.81
N MET A 121 2.00 26.30 -6.25
CA MET A 121 1.24 27.47 -5.83
C MET A 121 1.97 28.28 -4.76
N LYS A 122 2.56 27.64 -3.75
CA LYS A 122 3.34 28.31 -2.70
C LYS A 122 4.52 29.10 -3.30
N GLU A 123 5.25 28.50 -4.23
CA GLU A 123 6.39 29.20 -4.87
C GLU A 123 5.92 30.35 -5.75
N ALA A 124 4.83 30.19 -6.47
CA ALA A 124 4.24 31.28 -7.27
C ALA A 124 3.76 32.45 -6.39
N VAL A 125 3.17 32.16 -5.22
CA VAL A 125 2.80 33.21 -4.23
C VAL A 125 4.03 33.92 -3.68
N LYS A 126 5.13 33.22 -3.39
CA LYS A 126 6.41 33.86 -2.97
C LYS A 126 6.96 34.84 -4.00
N LYS A 127 6.69 34.60 -5.28
CA LYS A 127 7.01 35.51 -6.39
C LYS A 127 6.03 36.68 -6.58
N GLY A 128 5.02 36.79 -5.70
CA GLY A 128 4.04 37.90 -5.70
C GLY A 128 2.70 37.57 -6.34
N GLY A 129 2.46 36.30 -6.68
CA GLY A 129 1.17 35.87 -7.24
C GLY A 129 0.03 35.91 -6.22
N ASP A 130 -1.19 36.23 -6.69
CA ASP A 130 -2.41 36.18 -5.89
C ASP A 130 -2.88 34.73 -5.71
N ARG A 131 -2.99 34.28 -4.47
CA ARG A 131 -3.31 32.88 -4.13
C ARG A 131 -4.63 32.42 -4.73
N GLN A 132 -5.66 33.26 -4.76
CA GLN A 132 -6.99 32.89 -5.27
C GLN A 132 -6.97 32.73 -6.79
N LYS A 133 -6.30 33.65 -7.47
CA LYS A 133 -6.12 33.56 -8.93
C LYS A 133 -5.29 32.35 -9.32
N LEU A 134 -4.17 32.11 -8.62
CA LEU A 134 -3.30 30.95 -8.85
C LEU A 134 -4.05 29.63 -8.63
N HIS A 135 -4.89 29.55 -7.60
CA HIS A 135 -5.72 28.37 -7.37
C HIS A 135 -6.69 28.10 -8.54
N GLU A 136 -7.33 29.16 -9.06
CA GLU A 136 -8.24 29.00 -10.20
C GLU A 136 -7.50 28.59 -11.48
N ILE A 137 -6.30 29.12 -11.72
CA ILE A 137 -5.43 28.71 -12.82
C ILE A 137 -5.09 27.22 -12.70
N ILE A 138 -4.62 26.78 -11.52
CA ILE A 138 -4.31 25.37 -11.26
C ILE A 138 -5.53 24.50 -11.50
N ARG A 139 -6.69 24.90 -10.99
CA ARG A 139 -7.95 24.15 -11.17
C ARG A 139 -8.26 23.95 -12.65
N LYS A 140 -8.23 25.02 -13.43
CA LYS A 140 -8.51 24.99 -14.88
C LYS A 140 -7.53 24.11 -15.61
N CYS A 141 -6.21 24.35 -15.44
CA CYS A 141 -5.17 23.56 -16.10
C CYS A 141 -5.21 22.07 -15.70
N SER A 142 -5.50 21.78 -14.42
CA SER A 142 -5.63 20.39 -13.94
C SER A 142 -6.82 19.66 -14.56
N MET A 143 -7.97 20.33 -14.71
CA MET A 143 -9.14 19.74 -15.36
C MET A 143 -8.89 19.45 -16.83
N GLU A 144 -8.23 20.35 -17.54
CA GLU A 144 -7.88 20.17 -18.96
C GLU A 144 -6.85 19.06 -19.15
N ALA A 145 -5.78 19.03 -18.32
CA ALA A 145 -4.77 17.97 -18.35
C ALA A 145 -5.40 16.58 -18.03
N THR A 146 -6.28 16.52 -17.02
CA THR A 146 -6.99 15.28 -16.68
C THR A 146 -7.90 14.81 -17.82
N ALA A 147 -8.59 15.72 -18.52
CA ALA A 147 -9.41 15.37 -19.68
C ALA A 147 -8.57 14.75 -20.81
N LYS A 148 -7.37 15.28 -21.03
CA LYS A 148 -6.40 14.77 -22.00
C LYS A 148 -5.93 13.35 -21.62
N MET A 149 -5.55 13.16 -20.36
CA MET A 149 -5.13 11.85 -19.84
C MET A 149 -6.23 10.79 -19.99
N LYS A 150 -7.50 11.15 -19.80
CA LYS A 150 -8.64 10.25 -20.03
C LYS A 150 -8.78 9.81 -21.49
N ASN A 151 -8.22 10.56 -22.42
CA ASN A 151 -8.13 10.18 -23.84
C ASN A 151 -6.87 9.37 -24.17
N GLY A 152 -6.08 9.01 -23.15
CA GLY A 152 -4.84 8.23 -23.32
C GLY A 152 -3.61 9.05 -23.71
N GLU A 153 -3.69 10.38 -23.61
CA GLU A 153 -2.58 11.28 -23.88
C GLU A 153 -1.73 11.50 -22.61
N GLU A 154 -0.49 11.97 -22.77
CA GLU A 154 0.39 12.29 -21.66
C GLU A 154 -0.08 13.52 -20.87
N CYS A 155 0.28 13.58 -19.58
CA CYS A 155 -0.01 14.71 -18.71
C CYS A 155 0.79 15.94 -19.16
N ASP A 156 0.10 17.04 -19.48
CA ASP A 156 0.70 18.30 -19.90
C ASP A 156 0.48 19.45 -18.89
N LEU A 157 0.17 19.11 -17.64
CA LEU A 157 -0.17 20.11 -16.61
C LEU A 157 0.91 21.19 -16.42
N LEU A 158 2.18 20.78 -16.35
CA LEU A 158 3.29 21.72 -16.14
C LEU A 158 3.46 22.68 -17.31
N SER A 159 3.39 22.17 -18.52
CA SER A 159 3.48 22.99 -19.73
C SER A 159 2.32 23.99 -19.83
N ARG A 160 1.12 23.64 -19.39
CA ARG A 160 -0.03 24.56 -19.29
C ARG A 160 0.21 25.64 -18.25
N LEU A 161 0.66 25.27 -17.05
CA LEU A 161 0.94 26.23 -15.98
C LEU A 161 2.06 27.19 -16.38
N ALA A 162 3.08 26.74 -17.12
CA ALA A 162 4.17 27.58 -17.60
C ALA A 162 3.72 28.61 -18.64
N GLN A 163 2.62 28.37 -19.36
CA GLN A 163 2.04 29.32 -20.33
C GLN A 163 1.23 30.41 -19.64
N GLU A 164 0.79 30.19 -18.39
CA GLU A 164 0.01 31.18 -17.64
C GLU A 164 0.94 32.23 -17.02
N LYS A 165 0.95 33.44 -17.59
CA LYS A 165 1.85 34.53 -17.16
C LYS A 165 1.71 34.89 -15.68
N GLU A 166 0.51 34.77 -15.13
CA GLU A 166 0.21 35.08 -13.74
C GLU A 166 0.82 34.05 -12.78
N PHE A 167 1.18 32.86 -13.28
CA PHE A 167 1.79 31.81 -12.48
C PHE A 167 3.25 32.11 -12.15
N GLY A 168 3.98 32.78 -13.04
CA GLY A 168 5.30 33.36 -12.79
C GLY A 168 6.43 32.35 -12.54
N LEU A 169 6.21 31.07 -12.81
CA LEU A 169 7.21 30.00 -12.73
C LEU A 169 7.52 29.47 -14.12
N THR A 170 8.79 29.23 -14.38
CA THR A 170 9.24 28.52 -15.57
C THR A 170 9.05 27.02 -15.42
N GLU A 171 8.98 26.29 -16.52
CA GLU A 171 8.89 24.83 -16.50
C GLU A 171 10.09 24.17 -15.78
N THR A 172 11.27 24.77 -15.91
CA THR A 172 12.49 24.31 -15.21
C THR A 172 12.32 24.42 -13.69
N GLU A 173 11.89 25.57 -13.19
CA GLU A 173 11.64 25.79 -11.76
C GLU A 173 10.56 24.85 -11.20
N MET A 174 9.51 24.57 -12.01
CA MET A 174 8.48 23.62 -11.63
C MET A 174 9.02 22.20 -11.56
N ASN A 175 9.85 21.78 -12.51
CA ASN A 175 10.46 20.44 -12.52
C ASN A 175 11.38 20.19 -11.33
N GLU A 176 12.08 21.21 -10.82
CA GLU A 176 12.89 21.11 -9.59
C GLU A 176 12.05 20.76 -8.37
N LEU A 177 10.80 21.23 -8.32
CA LEU A 177 9.84 20.93 -7.26
C LEU A 177 9.21 19.54 -7.39
N LEU A 178 9.39 18.84 -8.51
CA LEU A 178 8.83 17.51 -8.76
C LEU A 178 9.80 16.37 -8.37
N THR A 179 10.68 16.61 -7.43
CA THR A 179 11.54 15.56 -6.87
C THR A 179 10.71 14.68 -5.93
N PRO A 180 10.52 13.37 -6.22
CA PRO A 180 9.61 12.50 -5.44
C PRO A 180 9.93 12.45 -3.94
N SER A 181 11.22 12.55 -3.56
CA SER A 181 11.65 12.53 -2.15
C SER A 181 11.11 13.70 -1.32
N LEU A 182 10.65 14.79 -1.95
CA LEU A 182 10.02 15.92 -1.25
C LEU A 182 8.59 15.61 -0.79
N TYR A 183 8.01 14.50 -1.25
CA TYR A 183 6.59 14.14 -1.04
C TYR A 183 6.40 12.88 -0.19
N ILE A 184 7.47 12.26 0.28
CA ILE A 184 7.39 11.06 1.15
C ILE A 184 7.20 11.40 2.63
N GLY A 185 7.23 12.68 2.99
CA GLY A 185 7.10 13.13 4.38
C GLY A 185 8.19 12.53 5.26
N ARG A 186 7.77 11.93 6.37
CA ARG A 186 8.66 11.30 7.36
C ARG A 186 8.66 9.78 7.29
N CYS A 187 8.40 9.19 6.14
CA CYS A 187 8.31 7.72 6.00
C CYS A 187 9.60 7.02 6.44
N SER A 188 10.76 7.51 5.99
CA SER A 188 12.06 6.90 6.32
C SER A 188 12.35 6.94 7.82
N GLU A 189 12.21 8.12 8.45
CA GLU A 189 12.45 8.28 9.89
C GLU A 189 11.46 7.44 10.73
N GLN A 190 10.22 7.30 10.29
CA GLN A 190 9.23 6.47 10.98
C GLN A 190 9.59 4.99 10.91
N VAL A 191 10.05 4.50 9.75
CA VAL A 191 10.50 3.12 9.59
C VAL A 191 11.73 2.86 10.45
N GLU A 192 12.74 3.73 10.42
CA GLU A 192 13.95 3.59 11.24
C GLU A 192 13.60 3.57 12.73
N ALA A 193 12.81 4.53 13.21
CA ALA A 193 12.38 4.59 14.60
C ALA A 193 11.58 3.36 15.05
N PHE A 194 10.77 2.78 14.16
CA PHE A 194 10.05 1.54 14.43
C PHE A 194 11.02 0.36 14.53
N ILE A 195 11.93 0.23 13.57
CA ILE A 195 12.94 -0.84 13.55
C ILE A 195 13.80 -0.80 14.82
N ASP A 196 14.24 0.39 15.25
CA ASP A 196 15.04 0.54 16.47
C ASP A 196 14.31 0.10 17.74
N LYS A 197 12.98 0.27 17.80
CA LYS A 197 12.15 -0.26 18.89
C LYS A 197 12.02 -1.76 18.85
N ILE A 198 11.93 -2.37 17.68
CA ILE A 198 11.67 -3.81 17.52
C ILE A 198 12.94 -4.64 17.64
N LYS A 199 14.07 -4.17 17.11
CA LYS A 199 15.34 -4.91 17.13
C LYS A 199 15.71 -5.48 18.51
N PRO A 200 15.67 -4.72 19.62
CA PRO A 200 15.99 -5.28 20.94
C PRO A 200 15.02 -6.36 21.38
N LEU A 201 13.73 -6.28 20.97
CA LEU A 201 12.71 -7.24 21.38
C LEU A 201 12.86 -8.60 20.71
N ILE A 202 13.52 -8.66 19.57
CA ILE A 202 13.72 -9.87 18.76
C ILE A 202 15.17 -10.32 18.72
N ALA A 203 16.07 -9.68 19.47
CA ALA A 203 17.52 -9.96 19.43
C ALA A 203 17.86 -11.41 19.73
N ASP A 204 17.13 -12.02 20.67
CA ASP A 204 17.34 -13.41 21.13
C ASP A 204 16.39 -14.42 20.43
N VAL A 205 15.57 -13.97 19.48
CA VAL A 205 14.65 -14.85 18.75
C VAL A 205 15.37 -15.50 17.59
N PRO A 206 15.41 -16.85 17.51
CA PRO A 206 16.00 -17.54 16.36
C PRO A 206 15.30 -17.13 15.07
N ARG A 207 16.09 -16.81 14.04
CA ARG A 207 15.55 -16.53 12.72
C ARG A 207 15.24 -17.83 11.99
N GLU A 208 13.97 -18.15 11.90
CA GLU A 208 13.48 -19.28 11.10
C GLU A 208 13.06 -18.79 9.72
N THR A 209 13.34 -19.59 8.70
CA THR A 209 12.83 -19.34 7.34
C THR A 209 11.45 -19.97 7.22
N ALA A 210 10.47 -19.19 6.77
CA ALA A 210 9.14 -19.73 6.49
C ALA A 210 9.15 -20.39 5.09
N GLU A 211 9.54 -21.68 5.05
CA GLU A 211 9.40 -22.47 3.82
C GLU A 211 7.92 -22.80 3.59
N ILE A 212 7.41 -22.43 2.42
CA ILE A 212 6.06 -22.73 2.00
C ILE A 212 6.14 -23.53 0.71
N ASN A 213 5.78 -24.80 0.79
CA ASN A 213 5.60 -25.64 -0.37
C ASN A 213 4.20 -25.41 -0.95
N LEU A 214 4.11 -24.86 -2.16
CA LEU A 214 2.88 -24.61 -2.89
C LEU A 214 2.69 -25.65 -3.98
#